data_c4bcd489ceec3c885feb68edac1408df
#
_entry.id   c4bcd489ceec3c885feb68edac1408df
#
_cell.length_a   1.000
_cell.length_b   1.000
_cell.length_c   1.000
_cell.angle_alpha   90.00
_cell.angle_beta   90.00
_cell.angle_gamma   90.00
#
_symmetry.space_group_name_H-M   'P 1'
#
loop_
_entity.id
_entity.type
_entity.pdbx_description
1 polymer ?
#
loop_
_entity_poly.entity_id
_entity_poly.type
_entity_poly.pdbx_seq_one_letter_code
_entity_poly.pdbx_strand_id
1 'polypeptide(L)'
;MTTEPTPRAATAPDDRPVPTPEDLLEPLALVVRGHHDDLTAVAARHGLSTSQARALIALNEPMPMSALAAHLVCDASNATGLVGRMETRGLVRRTPAPGDRRSKVASRTPEGTELAHTIRAEMRAVHAALEALTAEERTALLPLLNKLGQQLYA
;
A
#
# COMPACT_ATOMS: atom_id res chain seq x y z
N MET A 1 18.29 43.43 36.04
CA MET A 1 16.98 43.41 35.38
C MET A 1 16.83 42.06 34.69
N THR A 2 16.17 41.15 35.38
CA THR A 2 15.99 39.75 34.94
C THR A 2 14.66 39.68 34.20
N THR A 3 14.68 39.46 32.90
CA THR A 3 13.49 39.34 32.08
C THR A 3 12.98 37.91 32.21
N GLU A 4 11.86 37.74 32.89
CA GLU A 4 11.12 36.48 33.00
C GLU A 4 10.53 36.07 31.63
N PRO A 5 10.62 34.79 31.19
CA PRO A 5 9.99 34.35 29.95
C PRO A 5 8.48 34.26 30.14
N THR A 6 7.74 34.95 29.30
CA THR A 6 6.27 34.89 29.20
C THR A 6 5.81 33.43 28.98
N PRO A 7 4.86 32.91 29.75
CA PRO A 7 4.33 31.55 29.54
C PRO A 7 3.60 31.48 28.21
N ARG A 8 4.01 30.51 27.38
CA ARG A 8 3.36 30.13 26.10
C ARG A 8 1.91 29.80 26.40
N ALA A 9 1.00 30.57 25.80
CA ALA A 9 -0.43 30.36 25.91
C ALA A 9 -0.78 28.90 25.61
N ALA A 10 -1.42 28.24 26.57
CA ALA A 10 -2.04 26.91 26.34
C ALA A 10 -3.08 27.07 25.24
N THR A 11 -2.93 26.32 24.15
CA THR A 11 -3.92 26.23 23.09
C THR A 11 -5.23 25.76 23.73
N ALA A 12 -6.28 26.57 23.62
CA ALA A 12 -7.61 26.19 24.10
C ALA A 12 -8.00 24.83 23.53
N PRO A 13 -8.70 23.97 24.26
CA PRO A 13 -9.20 22.70 23.73
C PRO A 13 -10.05 23.00 22.51
N ASP A 14 -9.75 22.30 21.40
CA ASP A 14 -10.50 22.37 20.15
C ASP A 14 -11.92 21.88 20.44
N ASP A 15 -12.89 22.82 20.49
CA ASP A 15 -14.30 22.57 20.81
C ASP A 15 -15.09 21.94 19.65
N ARG A 16 -14.36 21.37 18.66
CA ARG A 16 -14.98 20.67 17.56
C ARG A 16 -15.51 19.30 18.04
N PRO A 17 -16.72 18.92 17.59
CA PRO A 17 -17.26 17.59 17.94
C PRO A 17 -16.33 16.50 17.46
N VAL A 18 -16.21 15.43 18.26
CA VAL A 18 -15.42 14.25 17.87
C VAL A 18 -16.04 13.64 16.61
N PRO A 19 -15.27 13.48 15.51
CA PRO A 19 -15.79 12.89 14.29
C PRO A 19 -16.32 11.47 14.52
N THR A 20 -17.47 11.17 13.95
CA THR A 20 -18.03 9.81 13.93
C THR A 20 -17.28 8.92 12.94
N PRO A 21 -17.42 7.58 13.01
CA PRO A 21 -16.87 6.70 11.99
C PRO A 21 -17.35 7.05 10.58
N GLU A 22 -18.60 7.48 10.41
CA GLU A 22 -19.19 7.90 9.13
C GLU A 22 -18.49 9.11 8.53
N ASP A 23 -18.10 10.08 9.37
CA ASP A 23 -17.38 11.29 8.92
C ASP A 23 -15.99 10.97 8.34
N LEU A 24 -15.43 9.80 8.70
CA LEU A 24 -14.11 9.35 8.23
C LEU A 24 -14.16 8.53 6.93
N LEU A 25 -15.32 8.00 6.54
CA LEU A 25 -15.44 7.10 5.38
C LEU A 25 -15.11 7.81 4.07
N GLU A 26 -15.65 8.99 3.83
CA GLU A 26 -15.41 9.71 2.58
C GLU A 26 -13.95 10.19 2.44
N PRO A 27 -13.33 10.83 3.43
CA PRO A 27 -11.90 11.16 3.38
C PRO A 27 -11.01 9.93 3.13
N LEU A 28 -11.30 8.81 3.79
CA LEU A 28 -10.57 7.55 3.58
C LEU A 28 -10.74 7.04 2.14
N ALA A 29 -11.97 7.06 1.61
CA ALA A 29 -12.25 6.65 0.24
C ALA A 29 -11.53 7.53 -0.80
N LEU A 30 -11.39 8.83 -0.55
CA LEU A 30 -10.62 9.74 -1.41
C LEU A 30 -9.13 9.37 -1.44
N VAL A 31 -8.52 9.08 -0.30
CA VAL A 31 -7.12 8.64 -0.23
C VAL A 31 -6.91 7.32 -0.96
N VAL A 32 -7.80 6.33 -0.75
CA VAL A 32 -7.74 5.02 -1.42
C VAL A 32 -7.89 5.19 -2.93
N ARG A 33 -8.81 6.04 -3.39
CA ARG A 33 -9.00 6.34 -4.81
C ARG A 33 -7.77 6.99 -5.40
N GLY A 34 -7.23 8.03 -4.77
CA GLY A 34 -6.01 8.71 -5.24
C GLY A 34 -4.82 7.76 -5.38
N HIS A 35 -4.65 6.84 -4.42
CA HIS A 35 -3.63 5.80 -4.50
C HIS A 35 -3.88 4.82 -5.66
N HIS A 36 -5.13 4.42 -5.88
CA HIS A 36 -5.51 3.52 -6.97
C HIS A 36 -5.27 4.17 -8.35
N ASP A 37 -5.68 5.44 -8.51
CA ASP A 37 -5.55 6.18 -9.76
C ASP A 37 -4.08 6.42 -10.10
N ASP A 38 -3.26 6.79 -9.11
CA ASP A 38 -1.81 6.97 -9.27
C ASP A 38 -1.13 5.67 -9.70
N LEU A 39 -1.43 4.55 -9.01
CA LEU A 39 -0.93 3.24 -9.38
C LEU A 39 -1.36 2.82 -10.78
N THR A 40 -2.62 3.09 -11.17
CA THR A 40 -3.15 2.74 -12.49
C THR A 40 -2.41 3.51 -13.58
N ALA A 41 -2.19 4.81 -13.39
CA ALA A 41 -1.47 5.64 -14.34
C ALA A 41 0.00 5.19 -14.47
N VAL A 42 0.67 4.91 -13.35
CA VAL A 42 2.06 4.43 -13.34
C VAL A 42 2.16 3.05 -14.01
N ALA A 43 1.30 2.09 -13.64
CA ALA A 43 1.29 0.75 -14.22
C ALA A 43 1.16 0.78 -15.74
N ALA A 44 0.26 1.62 -16.26
CA ALA A 44 0.04 1.76 -17.70
C ALA A 44 1.31 2.23 -18.45
N ARG A 45 2.11 3.15 -17.86
CA ARG A 45 3.39 3.58 -18.45
C ARG A 45 4.39 2.44 -18.62
N HIS A 46 4.32 1.44 -17.75
CA HIS A 46 5.17 0.25 -17.79
C HIS A 46 4.50 -0.95 -18.49
N GLY A 47 3.37 -0.73 -19.16
CA GLY A 47 2.61 -1.77 -19.89
C GLY A 47 2.05 -2.85 -18.96
N LEU A 48 1.74 -2.49 -17.71
CA LEU A 48 1.09 -3.37 -16.72
C LEU A 48 -0.37 -2.97 -16.52
N SER A 49 -1.21 -3.96 -16.23
CA SER A 49 -2.50 -3.67 -15.61
C SER A 49 -2.30 -3.29 -14.14
N THR A 50 -3.27 -2.57 -13.56
CA THR A 50 -3.27 -2.22 -12.13
C THR A 50 -3.11 -3.46 -11.24
N SER A 51 -3.79 -4.57 -11.58
CA SER A 51 -3.68 -5.83 -10.84
C SER A 51 -2.27 -6.45 -10.93
N GLN A 52 -1.60 -6.35 -12.09
CA GLN A 52 -0.21 -6.80 -12.23
C GLN A 52 0.75 -5.96 -11.40
N ALA A 53 0.59 -4.63 -11.41
CA ALA A 53 1.39 -3.74 -10.58
C ALA A 53 1.16 -4.00 -9.08
N ARG A 54 -0.11 -4.18 -8.65
CA ARG A 54 -0.44 -4.57 -7.26
C ARG A 54 0.21 -5.90 -6.87
N ALA A 55 0.14 -6.92 -7.72
CA ALA A 55 0.79 -8.21 -7.47
C ALA A 55 2.31 -8.05 -7.35
N LEU A 56 2.90 -7.28 -8.25
CA LEU A 56 4.34 -7.04 -8.23
C LEU A 56 4.78 -6.31 -6.95
N ILE A 57 4.01 -5.32 -6.50
CA ILE A 57 4.27 -4.59 -5.25
C ILE A 57 4.08 -5.50 -4.03
N ALA A 58 3.05 -6.35 -4.01
CA ALA A 58 2.75 -7.26 -2.91
C ALA A 58 3.84 -8.33 -2.70
N LEU A 59 4.48 -8.76 -3.77
CA LEU A 59 5.54 -9.78 -3.75
C LEU A 59 6.90 -9.23 -3.26
N ASN A 60 6.93 -8.30 -2.28
CA ASN A 60 8.19 -7.86 -1.66
C ASN A 60 8.92 -9.01 -0.97
N GLU A 61 8.18 -10.01 -0.52
CA GLU A 61 8.67 -11.31 -0.06
C GLU A 61 7.98 -12.42 -0.85
N PRO A 62 8.63 -13.60 -1.00
CA PRO A 62 7.98 -14.77 -1.61
C PRO A 62 6.72 -15.16 -0.83
N MET A 63 5.61 -15.38 -1.53
CA MET A 63 4.37 -15.78 -0.86
C MET A 63 3.62 -16.89 -1.60
N PRO A 64 2.84 -17.73 -0.90
CA PRO A 64 1.97 -18.74 -1.52
C PRO A 64 0.97 -18.09 -2.49
N MET A 65 0.63 -18.80 -3.56
CA MET A 65 -0.36 -18.33 -4.55
C MET A 65 -1.72 -18.02 -3.93
N SER A 66 -2.13 -18.79 -2.91
CA SER A 66 -3.37 -18.54 -2.16
C SER A 66 -3.33 -17.22 -1.38
N ALA A 67 -2.20 -16.91 -0.75
CA ALA A 67 -2.01 -15.65 -0.04
C ALA A 67 -1.99 -14.45 -1.02
N LEU A 68 -1.36 -14.63 -2.19
CA LEU A 68 -1.40 -13.61 -3.24
C LEU A 68 -2.82 -13.36 -3.77
N ALA A 69 -3.61 -14.43 -4.00
CA ALA A 69 -5.01 -14.31 -4.41
C ALA A 69 -5.85 -13.55 -3.36
N ALA A 70 -5.69 -13.89 -2.09
CA ALA A 70 -6.35 -13.18 -0.98
C ALA A 70 -5.94 -11.71 -0.94
N HIS A 71 -4.64 -11.40 -1.06
CA HIS A 71 -4.12 -10.03 -1.08
C HIS A 71 -4.69 -9.20 -2.25
N LEU A 72 -4.86 -9.84 -3.41
CA LEU A 72 -5.41 -9.19 -4.61
C LEU A 72 -6.95 -9.15 -4.61
N VAL A 73 -7.60 -9.78 -3.65
CA VAL A 73 -9.06 -9.91 -3.54
C VAL A 73 -9.63 -10.54 -4.83
N CYS A 74 -9.04 -11.67 -5.25
CA CYS A 74 -9.47 -12.40 -6.44
C CYS A 74 -9.44 -13.92 -6.20
N ASP A 75 -10.10 -14.68 -7.07
CA ASP A 75 -10.03 -16.14 -7.02
C ASP A 75 -8.66 -16.70 -7.48
N ALA A 76 -8.40 -17.96 -7.13
CA ALA A 76 -7.13 -18.62 -7.39
C ALA A 76 -6.83 -18.77 -8.92
N SER A 77 -7.87 -18.87 -9.76
CA SER A 77 -7.70 -18.99 -11.21
C SER A 77 -7.24 -17.65 -11.82
N ASN A 78 -7.83 -16.56 -11.39
CA ASN A 78 -7.45 -15.21 -11.79
C ASN A 78 -6.02 -14.89 -11.34
N ALA A 79 -5.66 -15.20 -10.09
CA ALA A 79 -4.28 -15.03 -9.57
C ALA A 79 -3.29 -15.86 -10.41
N THR A 80 -3.63 -17.12 -10.74
CA THR A 80 -2.79 -18.00 -11.56
C THR A 80 -2.58 -17.44 -12.96
N GLY A 81 -3.64 -16.99 -13.61
CA GLY A 81 -3.56 -16.38 -14.95
C GLY A 81 -2.76 -15.08 -14.95
N LEU A 82 -2.95 -14.24 -13.91
CA LEU A 82 -2.21 -13.00 -13.74
C LEU A 82 -0.71 -13.26 -13.59
N VAL A 83 -0.34 -14.15 -12.68
CA VAL A 83 1.07 -14.52 -12.42
C VAL A 83 1.69 -15.20 -13.65
N GLY A 84 0.95 -16.04 -14.36
CA GLY A 84 1.42 -16.66 -15.61
C GLY A 84 1.82 -15.62 -16.68
N ARG A 85 1.02 -14.57 -16.86
CA ARG A 85 1.37 -13.46 -17.76
C ARG A 85 2.60 -12.68 -17.28
N MET A 86 2.79 -12.55 -15.98
CA MET A 86 3.98 -11.90 -15.42
C MET A 86 5.24 -12.77 -15.53
N GLU A 87 5.10 -14.10 -15.44
CA GLU A 87 6.19 -15.04 -15.72
C GLU A 87 6.65 -14.96 -17.16
N THR A 88 5.72 -14.93 -18.12
CA THR A 88 6.04 -14.76 -19.55
C THR A 88 6.83 -13.47 -19.81
N ARG A 89 6.63 -12.44 -18.97
CA ARG A 89 7.38 -11.18 -19.04
C ARG A 89 8.67 -11.19 -18.22
N GLY A 90 9.01 -12.29 -17.57
CA GLY A 90 10.21 -12.40 -16.74
C GLY A 90 10.18 -11.60 -15.44
N LEU A 91 9.00 -11.14 -14.98
CA LEU A 91 8.87 -10.28 -13.79
C LEU A 91 8.67 -11.05 -12.48
N VAL A 92 8.12 -12.25 -12.59
CA VAL A 92 7.79 -13.14 -11.45
C VAL A 92 8.18 -14.56 -11.83
N ARG A 93 8.48 -15.37 -10.84
CA ARG A 93 8.65 -16.82 -10.97
C ARG A 93 7.81 -17.56 -9.96
N ARG A 94 7.37 -18.77 -10.30
CA ARG A 94 6.72 -19.70 -9.39
C ARG A 94 7.66 -20.87 -9.09
N THR A 95 7.82 -21.19 -7.81
CA THR A 95 8.57 -22.37 -7.35
C THR A 95 7.69 -23.26 -6.48
N PRO A 96 7.94 -24.58 -6.39
CA PRO A 96 7.28 -25.41 -5.40
C PRO A 96 7.51 -24.87 -3.99
N ALA A 97 6.49 -24.91 -3.14
CA ALA A 97 6.64 -24.55 -1.74
C ALA A 97 7.58 -25.54 -1.02
N PRO A 98 8.40 -25.08 -0.04
CA PRO A 98 9.18 -25.98 0.79
C PRO A 98 8.27 -27.00 1.49
N GLY A 99 8.54 -28.29 1.29
CA GLY A 99 7.78 -29.38 1.91
C GLY A 99 6.45 -29.77 1.22
N ASP A 100 5.95 -28.98 0.28
CA ASP A 100 4.73 -29.30 -0.49
C ASP A 100 4.86 -28.94 -1.96
N ARG A 101 5.11 -29.94 -2.81
CA ARG A 101 5.23 -29.76 -4.26
C ARG A 101 3.92 -29.39 -4.95
N ARG A 102 2.77 -29.54 -4.31
CA ARG A 102 1.47 -29.17 -4.86
C ARG A 102 1.21 -27.69 -4.71
N SER A 103 1.74 -27.08 -3.64
CA SER A 103 1.68 -25.65 -3.43
C SER A 103 2.77 -24.92 -4.23
N LYS A 104 2.43 -23.74 -4.74
CA LYS A 104 3.36 -22.86 -5.44
C LYS A 104 3.54 -21.56 -4.69
N VAL A 105 4.78 -21.10 -4.66
CA VAL A 105 5.18 -19.81 -4.11
C VAL A 105 5.56 -18.89 -5.29
N ALA A 106 5.00 -17.70 -5.32
CA ALA A 106 5.38 -16.65 -6.25
C ALA A 106 6.46 -15.75 -5.63
N SER A 107 7.43 -15.34 -6.43
CA SER A 107 8.46 -14.38 -6.03
C SER A 107 8.85 -13.49 -7.21
N ARG A 108 9.33 -12.27 -6.93
CA ARG A 108 9.90 -11.42 -7.98
C ARG A 108 11.19 -12.03 -8.55
N THR A 109 11.44 -11.73 -9.81
CA THR A 109 12.79 -11.83 -10.40
C THR A 109 13.58 -10.54 -10.06
N PRO A 110 14.88 -10.46 -10.37
CA PRO A 110 15.61 -9.19 -10.28
C PRO A 110 14.93 -8.07 -11.08
N GLU A 111 14.52 -8.34 -12.32
CA GLU A 111 13.81 -7.39 -13.18
C GLU A 111 12.47 -6.96 -12.58
N GLY A 112 11.73 -7.91 -11.99
CA GLY A 112 10.49 -7.61 -11.27
C GLY A 112 10.72 -6.75 -10.02
N THR A 113 11.85 -6.93 -9.35
CA THR A 113 12.22 -6.12 -8.19
C THR A 113 12.52 -4.69 -8.61
N GLU A 114 13.34 -4.49 -9.63
CA GLU A 114 13.66 -3.16 -10.19
C GLU A 114 12.40 -2.44 -10.66
N LEU A 115 11.52 -3.14 -11.39
CA LEU A 115 10.26 -2.54 -11.85
C LEU A 115 9.34 -2.17 -10.69
N ALA A 116 9.26 -2.99 -9.63
CA ALA A 116 8.47 -2.65 -8.44
C ALA A 116 9.01 -1.41 -7.72
N HIS A 117 10.32 -1.25 -7.65
CA HIS A 117 10.97 -0.04 -7.10
C HIS A 117 10.65 1.19 -7.95
N THR A 118 10.77 1.08 -9.28
CA THR A 118 10.45 2.16 -10.22
C THR A 118 9.00 2.60 -10.08
N ILE A 119 8.05 1.64 -10.06
CA ILE A 119 6.62 1.94 -9.89
C ILE A 119 6.38 2.70 -8.57
N ARG A 120 6.96 2.24 -7.46
CA ARG A 120 6.81 2.93 -6.17
C ARG A 120 7.40 4.34 -6.18
N ALA A 121 8.54 4.54 -6.81
CA ALA A 121 9.19 5.84 -6.91
C ALA A 121 8.41 6.84 -7.80
N GLU A 122 7.69 6.32 -8.80
CA GLU A 122 6.87 7.12 -9.70
C GLU A 122 5.47 7.46 -9.16
N MET A 123 5.00 6.72 -8.13
CA MET A 123 3.73 7.01 -7.45
C MET A 123 3.89 8.25 -6.56
N ARG A 124 3.56 9.43 -7.10
CA ARG A 124 3.85 10.73 -6.47
C ARG A 124 2.66 11.39 -5.80
N ALA A 125 1.42 11.09 -6.23
CA ALA A 125 0.25 11.83 -5.77
C ALA A 125 0.00 11.66 -4.26
N VAL A 126 -0.04 10.42 -3.77
CA VAL A 126 -0.22 10.13 -2.34
C VAL A 126 1.04 10.50 -1.54
N HIS A 127 2.24 10.28 -2.10
CA HIS A 127 3.48 10.72 -1.46
C HIS A 127 3.49 12.23 -1.20
N ALA A 128 3.18 13.04 -2.21
CA ALA A 128 3.12 14.49 -2.06
C ALA A 128 2.08 14.93 -1.02
N ALA A 129 0.92 14.27 -0.98
CA ALA A 129 -0.10 14.55 0.02
C ALA A 129 0.38 14.19 1.45
N LEU A 130 1.10 13.08 1.62
CA LEU A 130 1.69 12.69 2.91
C LEU A 130 2.87 13.59 3.32
N GLU A 131 3.64 14.10 2.37
CA GLU A 131 4.72 15.08 2.60
C GLU A 131 4.18 16.43 3.07
N ALA A 132 2.95 16.80 2.68
CA ALA A 132 2.28 18.02 3.15
C ALA A 132 1.87 17.97 4.64
N LEU A 133 1.81 16.77 5.24
CA LEU A 133 1.61 16.62 6.68
C LEU A 133 2.88 16.99 7.46
N THR A 134 2.70 17.58 8.64
CA THR A 134 3.84 17.81 9.57
C THR A 134 4.41 16.49 10.10
N ALA A 135 5.56 16.53 10.72
CA ALA A 135 6.17 15.35 11.34
C ALA A 135 5.29 14.77 12.46
N GLU A 136 4.66 15.63 13.25
CA GLU A 136 3.74 15.27 14.32
C GLU A 136 2.50 14.57 13.78
N GLU A 137 1.90 15.11 12.71
CA GLU A 137 0.73 14.52 12.05
C GLU A 137 1.03 13.14 11.47
N ARG A 138 2.18 12.98 10.80
CA ARG A 138 2.60 11.65 10.31
C ARG A 138 2.85 10.66 11.44
N THR A 139 3.44 11.12 12.55
CA THR A 139 3.70 10.28 13.73
C THR A 139 2.39 9.81 14.37
N ALA A 140 1.37 10.68 14.42
CA ALA A 140 0.05 10.31 14.92
C ALA A 140 -0.73 9.40 13.97
N LEU A 141 -0.61 9.63 12.66
CA LEU A 141 -1.37 8.90 11.63
C LEU A 141 -0.93 7.44 11.49
N LEU A 142 0.37 7.15 11.57
CA LEU A 142 0.90 5.80 11.34
C LEU A 142 0.30 4.72 12.24
N PRO A 143 0.23 4.86 13.57
CA PRO A 143 -0.38 3.85 14.45
C PRO A 143 -1.89 3.71 14.21
N LEU A 144 -2.59 4.78 13.80
CA LEU A 144 -4.02 4.73 13.50
C LEU A 144 -4.29 3.91 12.24
N LEU A 145 -3.52 4.12 11.17
CA LEU A 145 -3.61 3.32 9.94
C LEU A 145 -3.29 1.85 10.20
N ASN A 146 -2.25 1.55 10.98
CA ASN A 146 -1.90 0.19 11.35
C ASN A 146 -3.02 -0.50 12.14
N LYS A 147 -3.63 0.20 13.11
CA LYS A 147 -4.77 -0.31 13.87
C LYS A 147 -5.97 -0.61 12.98
N LEU A 148 -6.32 0.29 12.05
CA LEU A 148 -7.40 0.07 11.09
C LEU A 148 -7.13 -1.15 10.20
N GLY A 149 -5.92 -1.26 9.65
CA GLY A 149 -5.53 -2.40 8.83
C GLY A 149 -5.63 -3.73 9.58
N GLN A 150 -5.17 -3.78 10.83
CA GLN A 150 -5.28 -4.99 11.67
C GLN A 150 -6.74 -5.40 11.92
N GLN A 151 -7.63 -4.44 12.16
CA GLN A 151 -9.05 -4.74 12.40
C GLN A 151 -9.80 -5.22 11.15
N LEU A 152 -9.35 -4.83 9.96
CA LEU A 152 -9.97 -5.26 8.69
C LEU A 152 -9.58 -6.69 8.28
N TYR A 153 -8.45 -7.21 8.79
CA TYR A 153 -7.91 -8.51 8.38
C TYR A 153 -7.66 -9.46 9.57
N ALA A 154 -8.28 -9.17 10.74
CA ALA A 154 -8.24 -10.00 11.95
C ALA A 154 -9.09 -11.27 11.84
#